data_325804f7ed363d93a98ba07a702b86c6
#
_entry.id   325804f7ed363d93a98ba07a702b86c6
#
_cell.length_a   1.000
_cell.length_b   1.000
_cell.length_c   1.000
_cell.angle_alpha   90.00
_cell.angle_beta   90.00
_cell.angle_gamma   90.00
#
_symmetry.space_group_name_H-M   'P 1'
#
loop_
_entity.id
_entity.type
_entity.pdbx_description
1 polymer ?
#
loop_
_entity_poly.entity_id
_entity_poly.type
_entity_poly.pdbx_seq_one_letter_code
_entity_poly.pdbx_strand_id
1 'polypeptide(L)'
;MAIRIGIMGYGNIGKGIETALADYPDMELAVVFTRRNPADVKIHTSGVPVVSAGEAEKWKDKVDVLVLAGGSATDLPEQTPAYASLFNVIDTFDTHAHISEHFAKVDKAARAHGKTAMISVGWDPGLFSLARLFGHVILPDGKDYTFWGRGVSQGHSDAIRRVPGVKD
;
A
#
# COMPACT_ATOMS: atom_id res chain seq x y z
N MET A 1 12.39 -21.14 1.75
CA MET A 1 11.77 -20.66 0.48
C MET A 1 11.36 -19.21 0.75
N ALA A 2 11.86 -18.26 -0.02
CA ALA A 2 11.53 -16.84 0.18
C ALA A 2 10.08 -16.57 -0.25
N ILE A 3 9.42 -15.61 0.40
CA ILE A 3 8.09 -15.11 0.04
C ILE A 3 8.24 -14.20 -1.18
N ARG A 4 7.56 -14.52 -2.27
CA ARG A 4 7.62 -13.77 -3.53
C ARG A 4 6.68 -12.57 -3.50
N ILE A 5 7.24 -11.38 -3.50
CA ILE A 5 6.51 -10.11 -3.41
C ILE A 5 6.35 -9.50 -4.80
N GLY A 6 5.13 -9.15 -5.16
CA GLY A 6 4.85 -8.26 -6.28
C GLY A 6 4.54 -6.84 -5.80
N ILE A 7 4.96 -5.83 -6.53
CA ILE A 7 4.65 -4.43 -6.24
C ILE A 7 3.76 -3.87 -7.36
N MET A 8 2.56 -3.42 -7.04
CA MET A 8 1.66 -2.73 -7.96
C MET A 8 1.78 -1.22 -7.76
N GLY A 9 2.42 -0.54 -8.70
CA GLY A 9 2.71 0.88 -8.65
C GLY A 9 4.11 1.18 -8.13
N TYR A 10 4.92 1.84 -8.95
CA TYR A 10 6.30 2.17 -8.63
C TYR A 10 6.49 3.69 -8.51
N GLY A 11 5.83 4.24 -7.50
CA GLY A 11 6.01 5.60 -6.97
C GLY A 11 6.96 5.60 -5.76
N ASN A 12 6.86 6.60 -4.89
CA ASN A 12 7.71 6.69 -3.69
C ASN A 12 7.52 5.49 -2.76
N ILE A 13 6.27 5.03 -2.58
CA ILE A 13 5.96 3.86 -1.74
C ILE A 13 6.56 2.60 -2.37
N GLY A 14 6.33 2.36 -3.66
CA GLY A 14 6.87 1.18 -4.33
C GLY A 14 8.40 1.11 -4.29
N LYS A 15 9.08 2.25 -4.44
CA LYS A 15 10.54 2.35 -4.27
C LYS A 15 10.99 2.05 -2.84
N GLY A 16 10.25 2.58 -1.86
CA GLY A 16 10.52 2.32 -0.44
C GLY A 16 10.38 0.85 -0.09
N ILE A 17 9.35 0.18 -0.62
CA ILE A 17 9.14 -1.27 -0.44
C ILE A 17 10.29 -2.06 -1.06
N GLU A 18 10.68 -1.76 -2.30
CA GLU A 18 11.82 -2.40 -2.94
C GLU A 18 13.10 -2.27 -2.10
N THR A 19 13.39 -1.06 -1.61
CA THR A 19 14.56 -0.81 -0.76
C THR A 19 14.49 -1.62 0.54
N ALA A 20 13.32 -1.65 1.19
CA ALA A 20 13.15 -2.39 2.43
C ALA A 20 13.32 -3.92 2.23
N LEU A 21 12.83 -4.46 1.14
CA LEU A 21 12.95 -5.90 0.85
C LEU A 21 14.39 -6.40 0.80
N ALA A 22 15.34 -5.53 0.45
CA ALA A 22 16.76 -5.89 0.41
C ALA A 22 17.33 -6.30 1.79
N ASP A 23 16.70 -5.85 2.88
CA ASP A 23 17.13 -6.16 4.26
C ASP A 23 16.50 -7.44 4.83
N TYR A 24 15.57 -8.07 4.08
CA TYR A 24 14.81 -9.24 4.54
C TYR A 24 15.07 -10.46 3.66
N PRO A 25 15.97 -11.37 4.06
CA PRO A 25 16.38 -12.51 3.23
C PRO A 25 15.31 -13.60 3.06
N ASP A 26 14.22 -13.51 3.83
CA ASP A 26 13.05 -14.39 3.72
C ASP A 26 11.99 -13.89 2.72
N MET A 27 12.23 -12.75 2.09
CA MET A 27 11.39 -12.15 1.06
C MET A 27 12.20 -11.85 -0.21
N GLU A 28 11.56 -11.90 -1.35
CA GLU A 28 12.17 -11.53 -2.63
C GLU A 28 11.21 -10.74 -3.50
N LEU A 29 11.72 -9.73 -4.20
CA LEU A 29 10.96 -9.00 -5.19
C LEU A 29 10.87 -9.83 -6.47
N ALA A 30 9.65 -10.31 -6.78
CA ALA A 30 9.42 -11.14 -7.96
C ALA A 30 9.07 -10.32 -9.21
N VAL A 31 8.37 -9.19 -9.06
CA VAL A 31 7.88 -8.39 -10.17
C VAL A 31 7.42 -7.00 -9.72
N VAL A 32 7.57 -6.02 -10.60
CA VAL A 32 6.96 -4.69 -10.45
C VAL A 32 5.94 -4.48 -11.56
N PHE A 33 4.71 -4.15 -11.19
CA PHE A 33 3.63 -3.81 -12.11
C PHE A 33 3.49 -2.30 -12.25
N THR A 34 3.28 -1.82 -13.46
CA THR A 34 3.12 -0.39 -13.75
C THR A 34 2.04 -0.14 -14.79
N ARG A 35 1.37 1.03 -14.68
CA ARG A 35 0.48 1.55 -15.72
C ARG A 35 1.23 2.39 -16.76
N ARG A 36 2.44 2.82 -16.42
CA ARG A 36 3.35 3.49 -17.37
C ARG A 36 3.94 2.47 -18.33
N ASN A 37 4.60 2.93 -19.39
CA ASN A 37 5.40 2.03 -20.21
C ASN A 37 6.47 1.36 -19.32
N PRO A 38 6.51 0.02 -19.24
CA PRO A 38 7.49 -0.70 -18.42
C PRO A 38 8.95 -0.32 -18.70
N ALA A 39 9.29 -0.01 -19.95
CA ALA A 39 10.63 0.40 -20.35
C ALA A 39 11.10 1.72 -19.70
N ASP A 40 10.16 2.56 -19.29
CA ASP A 40 10.46 3.86 -18.67
C ASP A 40 10.61 3.76 -17.13
N VAL A 41 10.32 2.60 -16.56
CA VAL A 41 10.39 2.38 -15.11
C VAL A 41 11.71 1.69 -14.77
N LYS A 42 12.58 2.43 -14.10
CA LYS A 42 13.89 1.92 -13.63
C LYS A 42 13.76 1.52 -12.16
N ILE A 43 14.01 0.26 -11.88
CA ILE A 43 14.08 -0.31 -10.54
C ILE A 43 15.54 -0.54 -10.15
N HIS A 44 15.82 -0.73 -8.85
CA HIS A 44 17.18 -0.94 -8.33
C HIS A 44 17.57 -2.41 -8.34
N THR A 45 16.62 -3.31 -8.10
CA THR A 45 16.86 -4.75 -8.03
C THR A 45 17.09 -5.33 -9.42
N SER A 46 18.30 -5.79 -9.67
CA SER A 46 18.65 -6.39 -10.97
C SER A 46 17.93 -7.72 -11.19
N GLY A 47 17.58 -7.99 -12.46
CA GLY A 47 16.95 -9.26 -12.85
C GLY A 47 15.46 -9.37 -12.58
N VAL A 48 14.85 -8.40 -11.89
CA VAL A 48 13.40 -8.37 -11.65
C VAL A 48 12.69 -7.72 -12.84
N PRO A 49 11.65 -8.36 -13.39
CA PRO A 49 10.89 -7.79 -14.49
C PRO A 49 9.97 -6.65 -14.04
N VAL A 50 9.88 -5.63 -14.89
CA VAL A 50 8.83 -4.61 -14.82
C VAL A 50 7.85 -4.91 -15.94
N VAL A 51 6.57 -5.07 -15.61
CA VAL A 51 5.52 -5.46 -16.55
C VAL A 51 4.30 -4.55 -16.46
N SER A 52 3.45 -4.60 -17.49
CA SER A 52 2.19 -3.85 -17.46
C SER A 52 1.26 -4.36 -16.35
N ALA A 53 0.57 -3.45 -15.68
CA ALA A 53 -0.47 -3.78 -14.69
C ALA A 53 -1.57 -4.71 -15.27
N GLY A 54 -1.87 -4.59 -16.57
CA GLY A 54 -2.83 -5.46 -17.26
C GLY A 54 -2.39 -6.93 -17.39
N GLU A 55 -1.12 -7.24 -17.08
CA GLU A 55 -0.62 -8.61 -17.13
C GLU A 55 -0.58 -9.29 -15.75
N ALA A 56 -1.08 -8.63 -14.71
CA ALA A 56 -0.97 -9.13 -13.33
C ALA A 56 -1.55 -10.55 -13.16
N GLU A 57 -2.65 -10.88 -13.82
CA GLU A 57 -3.26 -12.21 -13.73
C GLU A 57 -2.31 -13.35 -14.12
N LYS A 58 -1.39 -13.13 -15.07
CA LYS A 58 -0.37 -14.10 -15.49
C LYS A 58 0.66 -14.43 -14.41
N TRP A 59 0.63 -13.67 -13.32
CA TRP A 59 1.58 -13.76 -12.21
C TRP A 59 0.99 -14.37 -10.93
N LYS A 60 -0.29 -14.77 -10.94
CA LYS A 60 -0.99 -15.29 -9.75
C LYS A 60 -0.30 -16.48 -9.07
N ASP A 61 0.42 -17.30 -9.82
CA ASP A 61 1.14 -18.46 -9.30
C ASP A 61 2.64 -18.17 -9.04
N LYS A 62 3.09 -16.94 -9.36
CA LYS A 62 4.48 -16.50 -9.22
C LYS A 62 4.69 -15.44 -8.14
N VAL A 63 3.61 -14.93 -7.58
CA VAL A 63 3.58 -13.91 -6.53
C VAL A 63 2.79 -14.46 -5.37
N ASP A 64 3.37 -14.48 -4.19
CA ASP A 64 2.70 -14.95 -2.97
C ASP A 64 1.91 -13.82 -2.32
N VAL A 65 2.45 -12.59 -2.36
CA VAL A 65 1.80 -11.39 -1.83
C VAL A 65 1.99 -10.23 -2.81
N LEU A 66 0.91 -9.56 -3.15
CA LEU A 66 0.92 -8.35 -3.98
C LEU A 66 0.74 -7.11 -3.09
N VAL A 67 1.73 -6.21 -3.09
CA VAL A 67 1.64 -4.94 -2.37
C VAL A 67 1.14 -3.86 -3.32
N LEU A 68 0.03 -3.23 -2.96
CA LEU A 68 -0.64 -2.21 -3.75
C LEU A 68 -0.21 -0.82 -3.25
N ALA A 69 0.60 -0.13 -4.04
CA ALA A 69 1.20 1.17 -3.74
C ALA A 69 0.61 2.29 -4.62
N GLY A 70 -0.65 2.18 -4.96
CA GLY A 70 -1.40 3.16 -5.75
C GLY A 70 -1.92 4.33 -4.93
N GLY A 71 -2.58 5.27 -5.59
CA GLY A 71 -3.21 6.41 -4.92
C GLY A 71 -4.42 5.97 -4.09
N SER A 72 -4.42 6.37 -2.80
CA SER A 72 -5.47 5.97 -1.85
C SER A 72 -6.87 6.43 -2.28
N ALA A 73 -6.98 7.66 -2.78
CA ALA A 73 -8.28 8.22 -3.19
C ALA A 73 -8.70 7.84 -4.61
N THR A 74 -7.76 7.38 -5.45
CA THR A 74 -8.01 7.19 -6.89
C THR A 74 -7.88 5.77 -7.36
N ASP A 75 -6.91 5.02 -6.85
CA ASP A 75 -6.56 3.71 -7.37
C ASP A 75 -7.01 2.57 -6.46
N LEU A 76 -6.67 2.64 -5.18
CA LEU A 76 -6.88 1.54 -4.22
C LEU A 76 -8.34 1.15 -4.00
N PRO A 77 -9.33 2.07 -4.03
CA PRO A 77 -10.74 1.69 -3.87
C PRO A 77 -11.22 0.62 -4.84
N GLU A 78 -10.68 0.63 -6.06
CA GLU A 78 -11.03 -0.33 -7.10
C GLU A 78 -9.97 -1.44 -7.24
N GLN A 79 -8.69 -1.09 -7.12
CA GLN A 79 -7.59 -2.04 -7.31
C GLN A 79 -7.54 -3.10 -6.21
N THR A 80 -7.69 -2.70 -4.94
CA THR A 80 -7.53 -3.65 -3.84
C THR A 80 -8.56 -4.77 -3.89
N PRO A 81 -9.87 -4.52 -4.00
CA PRO A 81 -10.84 -5.61 -4.11
C PRO A 81 -10.65 -6.43 -5.40
N ALA A 82 -10.28 -5.82 -6.52
CA ALA A 82 -10.03 -6.54 -7.77
C ALA A 82 -8.85 -7.51 -7.63
N TYR A 83 -7.71 -7.05 -7.11
CA TYR A 83 -6.54 -7.91 -6.95
C TYR A 83 -6.65 -8.89 -5.77
N ALA A 84 -7.45 -8.59 -4.73
CA ALA A 84 -7.75 -9.53 -3.66
C ALA A 84 -8.49 -10.79 -4.14
N SER A 85 -9.06 -10.78 -5.34
CA SER A 85 -9.61 -11.97 -5.98
C SER A 85 -8.54 -12.90 -6.57
N LEU A 86 -7.35 -12.39 -6.83
CA LEU A 86 -6.26 -13.11 -7.51
C LEU A 86 -5.08 -13.43 -6.58
N PHE A 87 -4.76 -12.54 -5.65
CA PHE A 87 -3.58 -12.59 -4.80
C PHE A 87 -3.94 -12.42 -3.32
N ASN A 88 -3.04 -12.84 -2.43
CA ASN A 88 -2.99 -12.21 -1.12
C ASN A 88 -2.47 -10.78 -1.31
N VAL A 89 -3.10 -9.80 -0.67
CA VAL A 89 -2.79 -8.39 -0.92
C VAL A 89 -2.47 -7.63 0.36
N ILE A 90 -1.60 -6.65 0.22
CA ILE A 90 -1.37 -5.60 1.21
C ILE A 90 -1.60 -4.27 0.51
N ASP A 91 -2.38 -3.36 1.09
CA ASP A 91 -2.54 -2.01 0.55
C ASP A 91 -2.16 -0.91 1.53
N THR A 92 -1.97 0.27 0.98
CA THR A 92 -1.59 1.48 1.70
C THR A 92 -2.75 2.50 1.75
N PHE A 93 -3.99 2.03 1.78
CA PHE A 93 -5.17 2.89 1.79
C PHE A 93 -5.22 3.76 3.05
N ASP A 94 -5.24 5.09 2.90
CA ASP A 94 -5.15 6.07 4.00
C ASP A 94 -6.32 7.06 4.07
N THR A 95 -7.36 6.88 3.28
CA THR A 95 -8.56 7.73 3.35
C THR A 95 -9.42 7.33 4.54
N HIS A 96 -9.09 7.85 5.71
CA HIS A 96 -9.65 7.44 7.01
C HIS A 96 -11.17 7.33 7.05
N ALA A 97 -11.88 8.30 6.45
CA ALA A 97 -13.36 8.33 6.43
C ALA A 97 -13.97 7.11 5.70
N HIS A 98 -13.22 6.45 4.83
CA HIS A 98 -13.70 5.37 3.98
C HIS A 98 -13.05 4.00 4.29
N ILE A 99 -12.25 3.89 5.36
CA ILE A 99 -11.57 2.62 5.70
C ILE A 99 -12.57 1.49 5.94
N SER A 100 -13.67 1.74 6.67
CA SER A 100 -14.66 0.70 6.94
C SER A 100 -15.37 0.20 5.68
N GLU A 101 -15.68 1.10 4.76
CA GLU A 101 -16.28 0.75 3.47
C GLU A 101 -15.28 -0.05 2.60
N HIS A 102 -14.05 0.42 2.54
CA HIS A 102 -12.97 -0.23 1.83
C HIS A 102 -12.72 -1.64 2.38
N PHE A 103 -12.64 -1.78 3.71
CA PHE A 103 -12.52 -3.07 4.39
C PHE A 103 -13.63 -4.04 3.95
N ALA A 104 -14.88 -3.61 3.99
CA ALA A 104 -16.01 -4.48 3.64
C ALA A 104 -15.93 -4.99 2.18
N LYS A 105 -15.52 -4.13 1.24
CA LYS A 105 -15.34 -4.51 -0.17
C LYS A 105 -14.20 -5.50 -0.35
N VAL A 106 -13.07 -5.25 0.29
CA VAL A 106 -11.87 -6.09 0.18
C VAL A 106 -12.07 -7.44 0.88
N ASP A 107 -12.66 -7.45 2.09
CA ASP A 107 -12.96 -8.68 2.83
C ASP A 107 -13.88 -9.59 2.01
N LYS A 108 -14.94 -9.03 1.43
CA LYS A 108 -15.85 -9.79 0.55
C LYS A 108 -15.11 -10.43 -0.63
N ALA A 109 -14.25 -9.67 -1.30
CA ALA A 109 -13.51 -10.16 -2.46
C ALA A 109 -12.49 -11.25 -2.07
N ALA A 110 -11.71 -11.01 -1.02
CA ALA A 110 -10.70 -11.95 -0.54
C ALA A 110 -11.34 -13.28 -0.07
N ARG A 111 -12.39 -13.23 0.75
CA ARG A 111 -13.11 -14.42 1.24
C ARG A 111 -13.71 -15.24 0.11
N ALA A 112 -14.30 -14.58 -0.89
CA ALA A 112 -14.91 -15.27 -2.02
C ALA A 112 -13.89 -16.10 -2.83
N HIS A 113 -12.60 -15.77 -2.76
CA HIS A 113 -11.54 -16.41 -3.52
C HIS A 113 -10.48 -17.12 -2.65
N GLY A 114 -10.74 -17.26 -1.35
CA GLY A 114 -9.81 -17.93 -0.42
C GLY A 114 -8.47 -17.20 -0.28
N LYS A 115 -8.48 -15.87 -0.38
CA LYS A 115 -7.30 -15.02 -0.26
C LYS A 115 -7.28 -14.28 1.07
N THR A 116 -6.11 -13.79 1.45
CA THR A 116 -5.89 -12.94 2.61
C THR A 116 -5.61 -11.52 2.15
N ALA A 117 -6.22 -10.54 2.81
CA ALA A 117 -5.96 -9.15 2.56
C ALA A 117 -5.63 -8.39 3.85
N MET A 118 -4.64 -7.52 3.79
CA MET A 118 -4.30 -6.57 4.84
C MET A 118 -4.40 -5.18 4.24
N ILE A 119 -5.29 -4.35 4.77
CA ILE A 119 -5.50 -2.99 4.25
C ILE A 119 -4.91 -1.95 5.18
N SER A 120 -4.71 -0.74 4.65
CA SER A 120 -4.32 0.44 5.42
C SER A 120 -2.99 0.26 6.17
N VAL A 121 -2.03 -0.39 5.52
CA VAL A 121 -0.70 -0.63 6.08
C VAL A 121 0.22 0.52 5.71
N GLY A 122 0.50 1.37 6.70
CA GLY A 122 1.34 2.53 6.50
C GLY A 122 1.82 3.10 7.84
N TRP A 123 2.02 4.40 7.83
CA TRP A 123 2.40 5.15 9.01
C TRP A 123 1.17 5.53 9.85
N ASP A 124 0.15 6.13 9.21
CA ASP A 124 -1.14 6.46 9.81
C ASP A 124 -2.23 6.48 8.71
N PRO A 125 -3.07 5.47 8.64
CA PRO A 125 -3.18 4.30 9.52
C PRO A 125 -2.00 3.33 9.41
N GLY A 126 -1.70 2.65 10.52
CA GLY A 126 -0.62 1.68 10.62
C GLY A 126 0.15 1.81 11.93
N LEU A 127 1.46 2.10 11.86
CA LEU A 127 2.34 2.14 13.04
C LEU A 127 1.87 3.14 14.10
N PHE A 128 1.42 4.33 13.70
CA PHE A 128 0.87 5.31 14.64
C PHE A 128 -0.41 4.85 15.33
N SER A 129 -1.26 4.12 14.62
CA SER A 129 -2.49 3.57 15.19
C SER A 129 -2.17 2.57 16.30
N LEU A 130 -1.16 1.72 16.08
CA LEU A 130 -0.66 0.79 17.09
C LEU A 130 -0.02 1.53 18.28
N ALA A 131 0.81 2.54 18.01
CA ALA A 131 1.45 3.34 19.07
C ALA A 131 0.40 4.05 19.95
N ARG A 132 -0.68 4.61 19.36
CA ARG A 132 -1.79 5.18 20.10
C ARG A 132 -2.52 4.14 20.95
N LEU A 133 -2.78 2.96 20.40
CA LEU A 133 -3.42 1.87 21.14
C LEU A 133 -2.58 1.48 22.36
N PHE A 134 -1.27 1.28 22.19
CA PHE A 134 -0.37 0.99 23.32
C PHE A 134 -0.33 2.14 24.33
N GLY A 135 -0.31 3.39 23.86
CA GLY A 135 -0.37 4.56 24.73
C GLY A 135 -1.61 4.56 25.62
N HIS A 136 -2.78 4.28 25.09
CA HIS A 136 -4.02 4.18 25.86
C HIS A 136 -4.06 2.99 26.81
N VAL A 137 -3.41 1.87 26.49
CA VAL A 137 -3.30 0.72 27.41
C VAL A 137 -2.44 1.06 28.61
N ILE A 138 -1.35 1.79 28.40
CA ILE A 138 -0.41 2.16 29.47
C ILE A 138 -0.90 3.36 30.28
N LEU A 139 -1.55 4.32 29.61
CA LEU A 139 -2.07 5.57 30.19
C LEU A 139 -3.54 5.75 29.77
N PRO A 140 -4.50 5.04 30.41
CA PRO A 140 -5.90 5.04 29.97
C PRO A 140 -6.55 6.42 29.94
N ASP A 141 -6.16 7.32 30.84
CA ASP A 141 -6.65 8.70 30.94
C ASP A 141 -5.76 9.71 30.17
N GLY A 142 -4.78 9.21 29.45
CA GLY A 142 -3.86 10.03 28.64
C GLY A 142 -4.58 10.65 27.44
N LYS A 143 -4.00 11.74 26.92
CA LYS A 143 -4.44 12.38 25.68
C LYS A 143 -3.33 12.29 24.66
N ASP A 144 -3.70 11.88 23.45
CA ASP A 144 -2.75 11.84 22.33
C ASP A 144 -2.56 13.22 21.71
N TYR A 145 -1.31 13.56 21.47
CA TYR A 145 -0.94 14.74 20.69
C TYR A 145 0.00 14.32 19.57
N THR A 146 -0.30 14.73 18.36
CA THR A 146 0.58 14.50 17.20
C THR A 146 1.24 15.81 16.82
N PHE A 147 2.57 15.82 16.82
CA PHE A 147 3.36 16.96 16.36
C PHE A 147 3.96 16.62 15.00
N TRP A 148 3.71 17.48 14.03
CA TRP A 148 4.28 17.36 12.69
C TRP A 148 5.57 18.18 12.61
N GLY A 149 6.64 17.56 12.15
CA GLY A 149 7.90 18.23 11.87
C GLY A 149 7.85 19.08 10.59
N ARG A 150 8.94 19.75 10.27
CA ARG A 150 9.10 20.44 8.98
C ARG A 150 9.16 19.41 7.87
N GLY A 151 8.34 19.59 6.86
CA GLY A 151 8.30 18.72 5.68
C GLY A 151 7.00 18.85 4.91
N VAL A 152 7.01 18.37 3.70
CA VAL A 152 5.84 18.32 2.84
C VAL A 152 5.34 16.89 2.79
N SER A 153 4.14 16.65 3.32
CA SER A 153 3.44 15.39 3.13
C SER A 153 2.58 15.49 1.86
N GLN A 154 2.82 14.63 0.88
CA GLN A 154 2.05 14.66 -0.36
C GLN A 154 0.55 14.52 -0.12
N GLY A 155 0.11 13.61 0.75
CA GLY A 155 -1.29 13.38 1.06
C GLY A 155 -1.94 14.59 1.75
N HIS A 156 -1.31 15.14 2.79
CA HIS A 156 -1.82 16.31 3.50
C HIS A 156 -1.78 17.58 2.65
N SER A 157 -0.71 17.78 1.90
CA SER A 157 -0.59 18.93 0.98
C SER A 157 -1.66 18.88 -0.11
N ASP A 158 -1.93 17.69 -0.68
CA ASP A 158 -2.99 17.51 -1.66
C ASP A 158 -4.38 17.72 -1.06
N ALA A 159 -4.62 17.25 0.15
CA ALA A 159 -5.87 17.49 0.88
C ALA A 159 -6.12 18.97 1.13
N ILE A 160 -5.10 19.71 1.55
CA ILE A 160 -5.20 21.17 1.80
C ILE A 160 -5.49 21.92 0.50
N ARG A 161 -4.85 21.57 -0.61
CA ARG A 161 -5.11 22.20 -1.92
C ARG A 161 -6.54 22.04 -2.42
N ARG A 162 -7.25 21.02 -1.95
CA ARG A 162 -8.67 20.79 -2.31
C ARG A 162 -9.65 21.67 -1.52
N VAL A 163 -9.18 22.39 -0.49
CA VAL A 163 -10.03 23.30 0.28
C VAL A 163 -10.25 24.58 -0.54
N PRO A 164 -11.50 24.97 -0.81
CA PRO A 164 -11.79 26.20 -1.55
C PRO A 164 -11.11 27.43 -0.93
N GLY A 165 -10.41 28.20 -1.73
CA GLY A 165 -9.69 29.41 -1.29
C GLY A 165 -8.24 29.20 -0.88
N VAL A 166 -7.76 27.96 -0.78
CA VAL A 166 -6.33 27.69 -0.59
C VAL A 166 -5.62 27.78 -1.95
N LYS A 167 -4.54 28.55 -1.96
CA LYS A 167 -3.59 28.61 -3.09
C LYS A 167 -2.34 27.84 -2.74
N ASP A 168 -1.54 27.49 -3.77
CA ASP A 168 -0.25 26.83 -3.62
C ASP A 168 0.73 27.60 -2.74
#